data_7e70ac557a579d4264d4e90484eb1885
#
_entry.id   7e70ac557a579d4264d4e90484eb1885
#
_cell.length_a   1.000
_cell.length_b   1.000
_cell.length_c   1.000
_cell.angle_alpha   90.00
_cell.angle_beta   90.00
_cell.angle_gamma   90.00
#
_symmetry.space_group_name_H-M   'P 1'
#
loop_
_entity.id
_entity.type
_entity.pdbx_description
1 polymer ?
#
loop_
_entity_poly.entity_id
_entity_poly.type
_entity_poly.pdbx_seq_one_letter_code
_entity_poly.pdbx_strand_id
1 'polypeptide(L)'
;MIVELILSSGCYFIMEAYQKRGFKKFKKQFDEIITRIPDLKNNKSETLNLFSYDTEEYGYKIKFMLPIGVTTNKLQEHILDVKQAFNLNYTHFTNENRLITLYGIKEYNFKQFKPYKLPPNKILIAEFIGKPIVVDMNKFPHALICGDTGTGKSRILFTILTNLINNSNKISLYLLQIRKNDLAIFRNCKQVKCCSRTLNEVLEALQEIELELQRREQLLEIEKGYLNIADYNSKSKRTLKYIYVVIEEFSFLNTSKADSKEEKLIKAECMKHIKSIVNVGRSSGIFLLTSLQKPTSDSIPTDIKAQLTSRIALTIKDKSTCQVVMGNNSAVNLGLRELVCRTKEIETGYSYTIDFPEIQEYIENSVVEKKPKTEPPVEKKIENAVDILNALGL
;
A
#
# COMPACT_ATOMS: atom_id res chain seq x y z
N MET A 1 26.40 26.21 -41.14
CA MET A 1 26.89 24.86 -40.75
C MET A 1 28.14 24.87 -39.89
N ILE A 2 29.28 25.46 -40.31
CA ILE A 2 30.51 25.50 -39.48
C ILE A 2 30.36 26.44 -38.26
N VAL A 3 29.67 27.56 -38.38
CA VAL A 3 29.41 28.52 -37.29
C VAL A 3 28.43 27.95 -36.27
N GLU A 4 27.44 27.19 -36.68
CA GLU A 4 26.52 26.52 -35.77
C GLU A 4 27.18 25.38 -34.98
N LEU A 5 28.11 24.65 -35.57
CA LEU A 5 28.91 23.64 -34.92
C LEU A 5 29.88 24.22 -33.85
N ILE A 6 30.46 25.39 -34.13
CA ILE A 6 31.36 26.11 -33.20
C ILE A 6 30.54 26.70 -32.03
N LEU A 7 29.35 27.26 -32.30
CA LEU A 7 28.47 27.73 -31.22
C LEU A 7 27.92 26.61 -30.37
N SER A 8 27.55 25.48 -30.94
CA SER A 8 27.08 24.31 -30.19
C SER A 8 28.19 23.67 -29.35
N SER A 9 29.42 23.57 -29.89
CA SER A 9 30.55 23.05 -29.11
C SER A 9 30.99 24.04 -28.01
N GLY A 10 31.00 25.34 -28.28
CA GLY A 10 31.31 26.37 -27.29
C GLY A 10 30.31 26.38 -26.12
N CYS A 11 29.02 26.29 -26.39
CA CYS A 11 27.97 26.15 -25.38
C CYS A 11 28.12 24.85 -24.57
N TYR A 12 28.49 23.75 -25.24
CA TYR A 12 28.73 22.48 -24.56
C TYR A 12 29.88 22.57 -23.56
N PHE A 13 31.03 23.14 -23.96
CA PHE A 13 32.19 23.34 -23.07
C PHE A 13 31.90 24.30 -21.91
N ILE A 14 31.11 25.33 -22.11
CA ILE A 14 30.70 26.26 -21.06
C ILE A 14 29.76 25.56 -20.07
N MET A 15 28.79 24.78 -20.55
CA MET A 15 27.89 23.98 -19.71
C MET A 15 28.66 22.93 -18.91
N GLU A 16 29.58 22.21 -19.53
CA GLU A 16 30.42 21.21 -18.85
C GLU A 16 31.30 21.84 -17.76
N ALA A 17 31.92 23.01 -18.04
CA ALA A 17 32.69 23.75 -17.06
C ALA A 17 31.83 24.27 -15.89
N TYR A 18 30.61 24.73 -16.19
CA TYR A 18 29.66 25.18 -15.17
C TYR A 18 29.18 24.03 -14.30
N GLN A 19 28.86 22.89 -14.90
CA GLN A 19 28.48 21.66 -14.17
C GLN A 19 29.63 21.15 -13.29
N LYS A 20 30.88 21.15 -13.81
CA LYS A 20 32.08 20.77 -13.03
C LYS A 20 32.33 21.70 -11.83
N ARG A 21 32.11 23.01 -11.99
CA ARG A 21 32.22 23.98 -10.88
C ARG A 21 31.11 23.75 -9.84
N GLY A 22 29.87 23.55 -10.28
CA GLY A 22 28.73 23.25 -9.42
C GLY A 22 28.97 21.97 -8.63
N PHE A 23 29.41 20.91 -9.29
CA PHE A 23 29.75 19.64 -8.64
C PHE A 23 30.84 19.79 -7.59
N LYS A 24 31.95 20.50 -7.89
CA LYS A 24 33.04 20.72 -6.92
C LYS A 24 32.56 21.48 -5.67
N LYS A 25 31.74 22.51 -5.85
CA LYS A 25 31.15 23.27 -4.73
C LYS A 25 30.23 22.39 -3.88
N PHE A 26 29.35 21.64 -4.52
CA PHE A 26 28.45 20.73 -3.85
C PHE A 26 29.22 19.60 -3.15
N LYS A 27 30.22 19.02 -3.80
CA LYS A 27 31.06 17.97 -3.20
C LYS A 27 31.72 18.45 -1.89
N LYS A 28 32.28 19.63 -1.89
CA LYS A 28 32.87 20.21 -0.67
C LYS A 28 31.83 20.32 0.45
N GLN A 29 30.66 20.85 0.17
CA GLN A 29 29.58 20.96 1.15
C GLN A 29 29.10 19.57 1.62
N PHE A 30 28.95 18.62 0.71
CA PHE A 30 28.56 17.24 1.01
C PHE A 30 29.58 16.57 1.94
N ASP A 31 30.86 16.64 1.60
CA ASP A 31 31.94 16.06 2.40
C ASP A 31 32.01 16.70 3.80
N GLU A 32 31.85 18.03 3.92
CA GLU A 32 31.79 18.74 5.19
C GLU A 32 30.63 18.28 6.07
N ILE A 33 29.45 18.05 5.52
CA ILE A 33 28.27 17.58 6.25
C ILE A 33 28.46 16.13 6.68
N ILE A 34 28.81 15.26 5.75
CA ILE A 34 28.90 13.80 6.00
C ILE A 34 30.04 13.50 7.02
N THR A 35 31.14 14.24 6.97
CA THR A 35 32.22 14.05 7.96
C THR A 35 31.83 14.38 9.39
N ARG A 36 30.76 15.14 9.61
CA ARG A 36 30.21 15.43 10.95
C ARG A 36 29.32 14.32 11.51
N ILE A 37 28.97 13.31 10.70
CA ILE A 37 28.13 12.18 11.14
C ILE A 37 29.06 10.94 11.34
N PRO A 38 29.42 10.61 12.59
CA PRO A 38 30.42 9.56 12.87
C PRO A 38 30.04 8.19 12.33
N ASP A 39 28.75 7.82 12.43
CA ASP A 39 28.24 6.51 12.02
C ASP A 39 28.25 6.28 10.49
N LEU A 40 28.43 7.34 9.71
CA LEU A 40 28.59 7.27 8.26
C LEU A 40 30.07 7.15 7.82
N LYS A 41 30.97 6.88 8.78
CA LYS A 41 32.37 6.55 8.54
C LYS A 41 32.63 5.08 8.89
N ASN A 42 33.60 4.49 8.20
CA ASN A 42 34.10 3.17 8.58
C ASN A 42 35.32 3.27 9.52
N ASN A 43 35.82 2.13 9.97
CA ASN A 43 37.00 2.05 10.87
C ASN A 43 38.28 2.64 10.27
N LYS A 44 38.30 2.88 8.94
CA LYS A 44 39.43 3.54 8.23
C LYS A 44 39.18 5.03 8.00
N SER A 45 38.16 5.61 8.63
CA SER A 45 37.71 7.00 8.46
C SER A 45 37.24 7.35 7.03
N GLU A 46 36.98 6.33 6.19
CA GLU A 46 36.37 6.55 4.87
C GLU A 46 34.92 6.93 5.04
N THR A 47 34.44 7.92 4.27
CA THR A 47 33.08 8.44 4.26
C THR A 47 32.35 8.08 2.98
N LEU A 48 31.13 8.57 2.82
CA LEU A 48 30.34 8.41 1.60
C LEU A 48 31.09 9.05 0.42
N ASN A 49 31.30 8.28 -0.65
CA ASN A 49 31.99 8.79 -1.84
C ASN A 49 30.97 9.31 -2.86
N LEU A 50 30.96 10.62 -3.10
CA LEU A 50 30.04 11.27 -4.03
C LEU A 50 30.47 11.03 -5.49
N PHE A 51 29.53 10.50 -6.33
CA PHE A 51 29.75 10.26 -7.75
C PHE A 51 29.09 11.32 -8.63
N SER A 52 27.81 11.64 -8.38
CA SER A 52 27.10 12.65 -9.15
C SER A 52 26.15 13.46 -8.28
N TYR A 53 25.85 14.65 -8.78
CA TYR A 53 24.89 15.58 -8.25
C TYR A 53 24.20 16.26 -9.39
N ASP A 54 22.89 16.12 -9.45
CA ASP A 54 22.04 16.74 -10.44
C ASP A 54 20.98 17.59 -9.72
N THR A 55 20.69 18.78 -10.25
CA THR A 55 19.61 19.65 -9.78
C THR A 55 18.39 19.37 -10.63
N GLU A 56 17.28 19.02 -10.02
CA GLU A 56 16.01 18.69 -10.63
C GLU A 56 14.94 19.70 -10.18
N GLU A 57 13.79 19.74 -10.86
CA GLU A 57 12.67 20.62 -10.47
C GLU A 57 12.22 20.41 -9.02
N TYR A 58 12.25 19.17 -8.55
CA TYR A 58 11.89 18.81 -7.17
C TYR A 58 13.01 19.05 -6.14
N GLY A 59 14.24 19.31 -6.56
CA GLY A 59 15.40 19.47 -5.68
C GLY A 59 16.67 18.83 -6.22
N TYR A 60 17.16 17.76 -5.57
CA TYR A 60 18.44 17.15 -5.87
C TYR A 60 18.37 15.64 -6.09
N LYS A 61 19.14 15.17 -7.05
CA LYS A 61 19.44 13.74 -7.23
C LYS A 61 20.93 13.53 -7.01
N ILE A 62 21.28 12.81 -5.95
CA ILE A 62 22.65 12.64 -5.48
C ILE A 62 23.02 11.16 -5.53
N LYS A 63 24.13 10.81 -6.20
CA LYS A 63 24.61 9.43 -6.20
C LYS A 63 25.93 9.35 -5.45
N PHE A 64 26.00 8.41 -4.51
CA PHE A 64 27.21 8.17 -3.72
C PHE A 64 27.34 6.70 -3.35
N MET A 65 28.53 6.27 -3.02
CA MET A 65 28.81 4.91 -2.57
C MET A 65 29.03 4.87 -1.05
N LEU A 66 28.44 3.87 -0.41
CA LEU A 66 28.70 3.59 1.01
C LEU A 66 30.07 2.95 1.18
N PRO A 67 30.90 3.40 2.14
CA PRO A 67 32.16 2.72 2.46
C PRO A 67 31.90 1.32 3.05
N ILE A 68 32.87 0.44 2.97
CA ILE A 68 32.76 -0.92 3.55
C ILE A 68 32.59 -0.79 5.06
N GLY A 69 31.57 -1.46 5.62
CA GLY A 69 31.22 -1.41 7.05
C GLY A 69 30.15 -0.39 7.40
N VAL A 70 29.72 0.48 6.46
CA VAL A 70 28.54 1.34 6.61
C VAL A 70 27.37 0.71 5.86
N THR A 71 26.25 0.52 6.57
CA THR A 71 25.04 -0.10 6.03
C THR A 71 23.99 0.94 5.67
N THR A 72 23.05 0.55 4.81
CA THR A 72 21.85 1.39 4.52
C THR A 72 21.01 1.67 5.75
N ASN A 73 21.00 0.79 6.76
CA ASN A 73 20.30 1.04 8.02
C ASN A 73 20.90 2.22 8.77
N LYS A 74 22.24 2.31 8.84
CA LYS A 74 22.92 3.48 9.43
C LYS A 74 22.61 4.78 8.68
N LEU A 75 22.58 4.72 7.33
CA LEU A 75 22.15 5.87 6.54
C LEU A 75 20.70 6.28 6.86
N GLN A 76 19.81 5.30 7.00
CA GLN A 76 18.41 5.56 7.34
C GLN A 76 18.24 6.17 8.74
N GLU A 77 19.04 5.79 9.71
CA GLU A 77 19.03 6.37 11.06
C GLU A 77 19.41 7.85 11.05
N HIS A 78 20.34 8.26 10.16
CA HIS A 78 20.81 9.63 10.01
C HIS A 78 20.16 10.42 8.86
N ILE A 79 19.10 9.88 8.25
CA ILE A 79 18.44 10.54 7.11
C ILE A 79 17.83 11.90 7.50
N LEU A 80 17.42 12.07 8.76
CA LEU A 80 16.91 13.34 9.26
C LEU A 80 18.02 14.39 9.36
N ASP A 81 19.22 14.01 9.77
CA ASP A 81 20.38 14.90 9.84
C ASP A 81 20.77 15.38 8.43
N VAL A 82 20.80 14.44 7.45
CA VAL A 82 21.01 14.75 6.03
C VAL A 82 19.92 15.67 5.49
N LYS A 83 18.67 15.40 5.80
CA LYS A 83 17.52 16.23 5.41
C LYS A 83 17.65 17.66 5.91
N GLN A 84 17.97 17.85 7.17
CA GLN A 84 18.14 19.16 7.78
C GLN A 84 19.36 19.91 7.20
N ALA A 85 20.49 19.22 7.06
CA ALA A 85 21.73 19.82 6.58
C ALA A 85 21.66 20.33 5.13
N PHE A 86 20.84 19.69 4.29
CA PHE A 86 20.59 20.11 2.91
C PHE A 86 19.31 20.93 2.72
N ASN A 87 18.61 21.29 3.80
CA ASN A 87 17.34 22.01 3.78
C ASN A 87 16.31 21.37 2.84
N LEU A 88 16.04 20.09 3.07
CA LEU A 88 15.11 19.27 2.28
C LEU A 88 13.81 19.07 3.04
N ASN A 89 12.68 19.07 2.35
CA ASN A 89 11.39 18.71 2.94
C ASN A 89 11.19 17.19 3.00
N TYR A 90 11.71 16.47 2.00
CA TYR A 90 11.62 15.02 1.93
C TYR A 90 12.94 14.42 1.43
N THR A 91 13.21 13.18 1.81
CA THR A 91 14.36 12.42 1.34
C THR A 91 13.96 10.99 1.06
N HIS A 92 14.39 10.47 -0.08
CA HIS A 92 14.24 9.07 -0.44
C HIS A 92 15.54 8.57 -1.03
N PHE A 93 15.89 7.30 -0.82
CA PHE A 93 17.04 6.72 -1.50
C PHE A 93 16.76 5.29 -1.98
N THR A 94 17.42 4.92 -3.07
CA THR A 94 17.51 3.56 -3.57
C THR A 94 18.91 3.04 -3.42
N ASN A 95 19.07 1.72 -3.24
CA ASN A 95 20.37 1.06 -3.09
C ASN A 95 20.54 -0.02 -4.17
N GLU A 96 21.59 0.12 -4.96
CA GLU A 96 22.02 -0.88 -5.95
C GLU A 96 23.47 -1.24 -5.68
N ASN A 97 23.71 -2.37 -5.00
CA ASN A 97 25.07 -2.85 -4.70
C ASN A 97 25.97 -1.79 -4.02
N ARG A 98 25.51 -1.16 -2.95
CA ARG A 98 26.16 -0.07 -2.20
C ARG A 98 26.18 1.30 -2.92
N LEU A 99 25.78 1.38 -4.17
CA LEU A 99 25.55 2.65 -4.85
C LEU A 99 24.18 3.17 -4.41
N ILE A 100 24.19 4.28 -3.70
CA ILE A 100 22.96 4.95 -3.23
C ILE A 100 22.60 6.06 -4.20
N THR A 101 21.35 6.09 -4.62
CA THR A 101 20.76 7.26 -5.27
C THR A 101 19.82 7.93 -4.27
N LEU A 102 20.22 9.09 -3.75
CA LEU A 102 19.43 9.90 -2.83
C LEU A 102 18.67 10.98 -3.64
N TYR A 103 17.36 11.02 -3.45
CA TYR A 103 16.47 12.05 -3.95
C TYR A 103 16.18 13.02 -2.80
N GLY A 104 16.77 14.20 -2.86
CA GLY A 104 16.55 15.28 -1.92
C GLY A 104 15.51 16.24 -2.45
N ILE A 105 14.32 16.24 -1.85
CA ILE A 105 13.17 16.98 -2.36
C ILE A 105 12.96 18.24 -1.52
N LYS A 106 13.06 19.40 -2.15
CA LYS A 106 12.76 20.70 -1.56
C LYS A 106 11.28 21.02 -1.62
N GLU A 107 10.70 20.88 -2.80
CA GLU A 107 9.28 21.10 -3.02
C GLU A 107 8.70 19.94 -3.80
N TYR A 108 7.53 19.48 -3.40
CA TYR A 108 6.85 18.39 -4.05
C TYR A 108 5.40 18.77 -4.35
N ASN A 109 5.09 18.85 -5.64
CA ASN A 109 3.73 19.06 -6.11
C ASN A 109 2.99 17.73 -6.11
N PHE A 110 2.20 17.47 -5.06
CA PHE A 110 1.38 16.26 -4.97
C PHE A 110 0.45 16.13 -6.17
N LYS A 111 0.59 15.02 -6.88
CA LYS A 111 -0.21 14.81 -8.08
C LYS A 111 -1.65 14.52 -7.76
N GLN A 112 -2.51 15.12 -8.60
CA GLN A 112 -3.90 14.75 -8.68
C GLN A 112 -4.01 13.33 -9.21
N PHE A 113 -4.90 12.53 -8.62
CA PHE A 113 -5.15 11.17 -9.09
C PHE A 113 -5.64 11.18 -10.53
N LYS A 114 -5.08 10.28 -11.32
CA LYS A 114 -5.61 9.89 -12.62
C LYS A 114 -5.60 8.37 -12.72
N PRO A 115 -6.65 7.73 -13.26
CA PRO A 115 -6.67 6.29 -13.43
C PRO A 115 -5.46 5.79 -14.20
N TYR A 116 -4.78 4.80 -13.65
CA TYR A 116 -3.61 4.18 -14.27
C TYR A 116 -3.99 2.77 -14.76
N LYS A 117 -3.75 2.49 -16.05
CA LYS A 117 -4.13 1.21 -16.67
C LYS A 117 -3.32 0.06 -16.10
N LEU A 118 -3.97 -0.79 -15.32
CA LEU A 118 -3.37 -1.95 -14.66
C LEU A 118 -4.21 -3.20 -14.87
N PRO A 119 -3.59 -4.40 -14.88
CA PRO A 119 -4.33 -5.66 -14.83
C PRO A 119 -5.06 -5.84 -13.50
N PRO A 120 -6.12 -6.67 -13.45
CA PRO A 120 -7.02 -6.77 -12.30
C PRO A 120 -6.40 -7.34 -11.01
N ASN A 121 -5.22 -7.93 -11.09
CA ASN A 121 -4.43 -8.43 -9.94
C ASN A 121 -3.42 -7.40 -9.41
N LYS A 122 -3.41 -6.18 -9.92
CA LYS A 122 -2.49 -5.13 -9.47
C LYS A 122 -3.24 -3.96 -8.91
N ILE A 123 -2.72 -3.39 -7.82
CA ILE A 123 -3.27 -2.22 -7.15
C ILE A 123 -2.31 -1.05 -7.22
N LEU A 124 -2.85 0.14 -7.51
CA LEU A 124 -2.11 1.40 -7.50
C LEU A 124 -2.12 1.96 -6.07
N ILE A 125 -0.94 2.20 -5.51
CA ILE A 125 -0.81 2.68 -4.13
C ILE A 125 -0.53 4.18 -4.09
N ALA A 126 0.48 4.62 -4.85
CA ALA A 126 1.08 5.94 -4.73
C ALA A 126 1.86 6.27 -6.00
N GLU A 127 2.57 7.39 -5.99
CA GLU A 127 3.56 7.69 -7.01
C GLU A 127 4.85 8.24 -6.38
N PHE A 128 5.96 8.13 -7.11
CA PHE A 128 7.21 8.77 -6.78
C PHE A 128 7.85 9.38 -8.02
N ILE A 129 7.95 10.71 -8.06
CA ILE A 129 8.55 11.48 -9.18
C ILE A 129 8.00 11.01 -10.53
N GLY A 130 6.66 10.94 -10.65
CA GLY A 130 5.96 10.55 -11.86
C GLY A 130 5.91 9.05 -12.15
N LYS A 131 6.48 8.20 -11.30
CA LYS A 131 6.42 6.75 -11.44
C LYS A 131 5.39 6.18 -10.46
N PRO A 132 4.41 5.39 -10.92
CA PRO A 132 3.44 4.78 -10.05
C PRO A 132 4.07 3.68 -9.17
N ILE A 133 3.69 3.63 -7.90
CA ILE A 133 3.98 2.51 -7.00
C ILE A 133 2.80 1.54 -7.09
N VAL A 134 3.09 0.33 -7.54
CA VAL A 134 2.10 -0.68 -7.86
C VAL A 134 2.44 -1.99 -7.18
N VAL A 135 1.46 -2.60 -6.51
CA VAL A 135 1.62 -3.91 -5.89
C VAL A 135 0.93 -4.99 -6.74
N ASP A 136 1.65 -6.05 -7.05
CA ASP A 136 1.12 -7.25 -7.70
C ASP A 136 0.62 -8.23 -6.63
N MET A 137 -0.70 -8.33 -6.50
CA MET A 137 -1.36 -9.15 -5.47
C MET A 137 -1.18 -10.67 -5.69
N ASN A 138 -0.83 -11.11 -6.89
CA ASN A 138 -0.47 -12.50 -7.10
C ASN A 138 0.89 -12.86 -6.49
N LYS A 139 1.80 -11.86 -6.41
CA LYS A 139 3.13 -12.04 -5.82
C LYS A 139 3.15 -11.71 -4.33
N PHE A 140 2.48 -10.64 -3.96
CA PHE A 140 2.43 -10.09 -2.60
C PHE A 140 0.97 -9.97 -2.15
N PRO A 141 0.30 -11.12 -1.86
CA PRO A 141 -1.09 -11.14 -1.47
C PRO A 141 -1.30 -10.47 -0.13
N HIS A 142 -2.50 -9.96 0.04
CA HIS A 142 -3.01 -9.34 1.24
C HIS A 142 -2.21 -8.10 1.67
N ALA A 143 -2.88 -6.98 1.76
CA ALA A 143 -2.26 -5.71 2.07
C ALA A 143 -2.76 -5.11 3.38
N LEU A 144 -1.84 -4.59 4.18
CA LEU A 144 -2.11 -3.78 5.36
C LEU A 144 -1.77 -2.33 5.06
N ILE A 145 -2.73 -1.43 5.30
CA ILE A 145 -2.56 0.02 5.22
C ILE A 145 -2.62 0.58 6.63
N CYS A 146 -1.58 1.24 7.08
CA CYS A 146 -1.52 1.79 8.43
C CYS A 146 -0.96 3.21 8.46
N GLY A 147 -1.12 3.86 9.59
CA GLY A 147 -0.68 5.23 9.85
C GLY A 147 -1.58 5.90 10.87
N ASP A 148 -1.11 6.95 11.50
CA ASP A 148 -1.86 7.69 12.50
C ASP A 148 -3.15 8.31 11.93
N THR A 149 -4.07 8.71 12.80
CA THR A 149 -5.31 9.37 12.40
C THR A 149 -5.01 10.66 11.63
N GLY A 150 -5.72 10.91 10.53
CA GLY A 150 -5.56 12.10 9.71
C GLY A 150 -4.39 12.06 8.72
N THR A 151 -3.61 10.98 8.65
CA THR A 151 -2.45 10.88 7.76
C THR A 151 -2.80 10.59 6.29
N GLY A 152 -4.03 10.17 5.99
CA GLY A 152 -4.50 9.96 4.62
C GLY A 152 -4.75 8.50 4.22
N LYS A 153 -4.92 7.57 5.17
CA LYS A 153 -5.24 6.14 4.88
C LYS A 153 -6.43 5.96 3.95
N SER A 154 -7.53 6.67 4.21
CA SER A 154 -8.73 6.58 3.36
C SER A 154 -8.45 7.02 1.92
N ARG A 155 -7.54 7.99 1.70
CA ARG A 155 -7.14 8.40 0.35
C ARG A 155 -6.42 7.29 -0.41
N ILE A 156 -5.59 6.49 0.28
CA ILE A 156 -4.96 5.31 -0.33
C ILE A 156 -6.02 4.29 -0.74
N LEU A 157 -6.99 4.00 0.15
CA LEU A 157 -8.12 3.11 -0.19
C LEU A 157 -8.93 3.65 -1.36
N PHE A 158 -9.23 4.96 -1.38
CA PHE A 158 -9.95 5.59 -2.50
C PHE A 158 -9.16 5.48 -3.80
N THR A 159 -7.85 5.74 -3.77
CA THR A 159 -6.97 5.55 -4.94
C THR A 159 -7.02 4.12 -5.47
N ILE A 160 -6.88 3.13 -4.59
CA ILE A 160 -6.92 1.70 -4.96
C ILE A 160 -8.28 1.34 -5.56
N LEU A 161 -9.37 1.67 -4.87
CA LEU A 161 -10.71 1.27 -5.27
C LEU A 161 -11.15 1.98 -6.54
N THR A 162 -10.93 3.28 -6.66
CA THR A 162 -11.24 4.04 -7.88
C THR A 162 -10.47 3.50 -9.07
N ASN A 163 -9.17 3.23 -8.90
CA ASN A 163 -8.37 2.67 -9.99
C ASN A 163 -8.83 1.26 -10.39
N LEU A 164 -9.15 0.38 -9.43
CA LEU A 164 -9.66 -0.97 -9.71
C LEU A 164 -11.01 -0.92 -10.45
N ILE A 165 -11.94 -0.11 -10.00
CA ILE A 165 -13.28 0.02 -10.56
C ILE A 165 -13.22 0.60 -11.98
N ASN A 166 -12.42 1.66 -12.19
CA ASN A 166 -12.26 2.29 -13.50
C ASN A 166 -11.64 1.34 -14.53
N ASN A 167 -10.69 0.51 -14.11
CA ASN A 167 -9.91 -0.32 -15.03
C ASN A 167 -10.52 -1.66 -15.37
N SER A 168 -11.39 -2.24 -14.54
CA SER A 168 -11.72 -3.65 -14.73
C SER A 168 -13.13 -4.06 -14.32
N ASN A 169 -13.76 -4.81 -15.22
CA ASN A 169 -14.95 -5.60 -14.90
C ASN A 169 -14.62 -7.03 -14.41
N LYS A 170 -13.31 -7.38 -14.38
CA LYS A 170 -12.81 -8.70 -13.96
C LYS A 170 -12.47 -8.76 -12.47
N ILE A 171 -13.13 -7.90 -11.68
CA ILE A 171 -13.00 -7.88 -10.22
C ILE A 171 -14.37 -7.97 -9.55
N SER A 172 -14.36 -8.39 -8.29
CA SER A 172 -15.48 -8.28 -7.36
C SER A 172 -14.97 -7.68 -6.05
N LEU A 173 -15.72 -6.75 -5.48
CA LEU A 173 -15.36 -6.02 -4.28
C LEU A 173 -16.35 -6.32 -3.16
N TYR A 174 -15.84 -6.67 -1.98
CA TYR A 174 -16.57 -6.75 -0.72
C TYR A 174 -16.03 -5.66 0.20
N LEU A 175 -16.81 -4.61 0.40
CA LEU A 175 -16.44 -3.44 1.19
C LEU A 175 -17.00 -3.61 2.60
N LEU A 176 -16.18 -4.12 3.51
CA LEU A 176 -16.56 -4.48 4.87
C LEU A 176 -16.21 -3.35 5.82
N GLN A 177 -17.23 -2.64 6.27
CA GLN A 177 -17.13 -1.54 7.23
C GLN A 177 -18.20 -1.71 8.31
N ILE A 178 -17.86 -1.29 9.54
CA ILE A 178 -18.75 -1.35 10.70
C ILE A 178 -18.87 0.06 11.25
N ARG A 179 -20.11 0.57 11.37
CA ARG A 179 -20.40 1.92 11.89
C ARG A 179 -19.69 3.06 11.15
N LYS A 180 -19.21 2.81 9.95
CA LYS A 180 -18.58 3.78 9.06
C LYS A 180 -19.30 3.82 7.71
N ASN A 181 -19.04 4.85 6.92
CA ASN A 181 -19.71 5.05 5.63
C ASN A 181 -18.77 5.55 4.53
N ASP A 182 -17.47 5.63 4.78
CA ASP A 182 -16.51 6.24 3.85
C ASP A 182 -16.46 5.52 2.50
N LEU A 183 -16.62 4.19 2.50
CA LEU A 183 -16.64 3.38 1.29
C LEU A 183 -18.00 3.34 0.57
N ALA A 184 -19.03 3.99 1.12
CA ALA A 184 -20.39 3.95 0.55
C ALA A 184 -20.48 4.63 -0.82
N ILE A 185 -19.54 5.52 -1.17
CA ILE A 185 -19.44 6.14 -2.49
C ILE A 185 -19.34 5.08 -3.61
N PHE A 186 -18.75 3.93 -3.32
CA PHE A 186 -18.57 2.83 -4.28
C PHE A 186 -19.74 1.82 -4.29
N ARG A 187 -20.71 1.94 -3.38
CA ARG A 187 -21.76 0.93 -3.15
C ARG A 187 -22.49 0.52 -4.42
N ASN A 188 -22.81 1.48 -5.27
CA ASN A 188 -23.61 1.26 -6.48
C ASN A 188 -22.78 0.86 -7.70
N CYS A 189 -21.46 0.65 -7.57
CA CYS A 189 -20.67 0.14 -8.66
C CYS A 189 -20.98 -1.33 -8.93
N LYS A 190 -21.02 -1.71 -10.22
CA LYS A 190 -21.30 -3.09 -10.68
C LYS A 190 -20.31 -4.13 -10.18
N GLN A 191 -19.10 -3.69 -9.81
CA GLN A 191 -18.05 -4.55 -9.23
C GLN A 191 -18.28 -4.86 -7.74
N VAL A 192 -19.03 -4.01 -7.03
CA VAL A 192 -19.25 -4.15 -5.58
C VAL A 192 -20.38 -5.14 -5.32
N LYS A 193 -20.05 -6.24 -4.63
CA LYS A 193 -21.00 -7.30 -4.23
C LYS A 193 -21.68 -6.97 -2.91
N CYS A 194 -20.90 -6.49 -1.95
CA CYS A 194 -21.38 -6.09 -0.63
C CYS A 194 -20.71 -4.78 -0.22
N CYS A 195 -21.48 -3.91 0.44
CA CYS A 195 -20.98 -2.74 1.15
C CYS A 195 -21.68 -2.69 2.51
N SER A 196 -21.11 -3.38 3.50
CA SER A 196 -21.69 -3.61 4.83
C SER A 196 -21.68 -2.34 5.69
N ARG A 197 -22.52 -2.35 6.73
CA ARG A 197 -22.56 -1.34 7.80
C ARG A 197 -22.62 -1.96 9.20
N THR A 198 -23.01 -3.23 9.27
CA THR A 198 -23.23 -3.95 10.51
C THR A 198 -22.31 -5.16 10.59
N LEU A 199 -22.10 -5.66 11.81
CA LEU A 199 -21.27 -6.84 12.05
C LEU A 199 -21.89 -8.10 11.39
N ASN A 200 -23.21 -8.24 11.40
CA ASN A 200 -23.91 -9.37 10.77
C ASN A 200 -23.72 -9.37 9.25
N GLU A 201 -23.88 -8.20 8.59
CA GLU A 201 -23.59 -8.09 7.15
C GLU A 201 -22.14 -8.43 6.79
N VAL A 202 -21.20 -8.13 7.69
CA VAL A 202 -19.79 -8.53 7.53
C VAL A 202 -19.65 -10.04 7.60
N LEU A 203 -20.29 -10.70 8.58
CA LEU A 203 -20.28 -12.14 8.69
C LEU A 203 -20.89 -12.83 7.47
N GLU A 204 -22.09 -12.40 7.04
CA GLU A 204 -22.75 -12.92 5.83
C GLU A 204 -21.85 -12.83 4.59
N ALA A 205 -21.19 -11.68 4.40
CA ALA A 205 -20.27 -11.48 3.28
C ALA A 205 -19.03 -12.39 3.36
N LEU A 206 -18.49 -12.58 4.55
CA LEU A 206 -17.33 -13.47 4.75
C LEU A 206 -17.70 -14.94 4.53
N GLN A 207 -18.91 -15.35 4.91
CA GLN A 207 -19.44 -16.70 4.62
C GLN A 207 -19.62 -16.92 3.11
N GLU A 208 -20.17 -15.93 2.39
CA GLU A 208 -20.27 -16.00 0.91
C GLU A 208 -18.88 -16.16 0.28
N ILE A 209 -17.89 -15.42 0.76
CA ILE A 209 -16.50 -15.50 0.26
C ILE A 209 -15.90 -16.86 0.57
N GLU A 210 -16.14 -17.43 1.74
CA GLU A 210 -15.67 -18.76 2.11
C GLU A 210 -16.20 -19.86 1.18
N LEU A 211 -17.49 -19.83 0.87
CA LEU A 211 -18.09 -20.75 -0.09
C LEU A 211 -17.47 -20.61 -1.48
N GLU A 212 -17.22 -19.39 -1.94
CA GLU A 212 -16.55 -19.14 -3.22
C GLU A 212 -15.08 -19.60 -3.18
N LEU A 213 -14.40 -19.45 -2.04
CA LEU A 213 -13.03 -19.94 -1.84
C LEU A 213 -12.97 -21.45 -2.02
N GLN A 214 -13.82 -22.20 -1.30
CA GLN A 214 -13.92 -23.65 -1.37
C GLN A 214 -14.24 -24.12 -2.80
N ARG A 215 -15.19 -23.44 -3.47
CA ARG A 215 -15.52 -23.72 -4.88
C ARG A 215 -14.30 -23.55 -5.81
N ARG A 216 -13.47 -22.50 -5.56
CA ARG A 216 -12.26 -22.24 -6.35
C ARG A 216 -11.16 -23.24 -6.05
N GLU A 217 -10.99 -23.65 -4.81
CA GLU A 217 -10.01 -24.69 -4.46
C GLU A 217 -10.30 -25.98 -5.22
N GLN A 218 -11.55 -26.43 -5.24
CA GLN A 218 -11.95 -27.60 -6.02
C GLN A 218 -11.77 -27.42 -7.54
N LEU A 219 -11.97 -26.20 -8.06
CA LEU A 219 -11.80 -25.89 -9.48
C LEU A 219 -10.32 -25.82 -9.89
N LEU A 220 -9.46 -25.38 -8.99
CA LEU A 220 -8.03 -25.16 -9.23
C LEU A 220 -7.16 -26.33 -8.75
N GLU A 221 -7.74 -27.50 -8.49
CA GLU A 221 -6.99 -28.70 -8.15
C GLU A 221 -5.96 -29.05 -9.23
N ILE A 222 -4.77 -29.47 -8.81
CA ILE A 222 -3.66 -29.84 -9.71
C ILE A 222 -4.09 -30.93 -10.68
N GLU A 223 -4.93 -31.85 -10.28
CA GLU A 223 -5.50 -32.92 -11.13
C GLU A 223 -6.29 -32.37 -12.31
N LYS A 224 -6.84 -31.16 -12.19
CA LYS A 224 -7.52 -30.43 -13.26
C LYS A 224 -6.57 -29.59 -14.13
N GLY A 225 -5.28 -29.59 -13.83
CA GLY A 225 -4.22 -28.94 -14.60
C GLY A 225 -4.07 -27.43 -14.38
N TYR A 226 -4.61 -26.90 -13.27
CA TYR A 226 -4.51 -25.49 -12.95
C TYR A 226 -3.71 -25.25 -11.67
N LEU A 227 -2.70 -24.35 -11.71
CA LEU A 227 -1.86 -24.03 -10.57
C LEU A 227 -2.46 -22.92 -9.69
N ASN A 228 -3.17 -21.99 -10.29
CA ASN A 228 -3.76 -20.82 -9.64
C ASN A 228 -4.71 -20.08 -10.58
N ILE A 229 -5.35 -19.02 -10.09
CA ILE A 229 -6.30 -18.21 -10.87
C ILE A 229 -5.69 -17.62 -12.15
N ALA A 230 -4.42 -17.19 -12.12
CA ALA A 230 -3.78 -16.59 -13.29
C ALA A 230 -3.58 -17.64 -14.39
N ASP A 231 -3.15 -18.84 -14.02
CA ASP A 231 -3.02 -19.99 -14.90
C ASP A 231 -4.39 -20.41 -15.45
N TYR A 232 -5.40 -20.54 -14.60
CA TYR A 232 -6.78 -20.82 -15.02
C TYR A 232 -7.28 -19.77 -16.03
N ASN A 233 -7.15 -18.49 -15.71
CA ASN A 233 -7.63 -17.41 -16.58
C ASN A 233 -6.88 -17.31 -17.91
N SER A 234 -5.66 -17.84 -18.00
CA SER A 234 -4.89 -17.90 -19.25
C SER A 234 -5.29 -19.07 -20.16
N LYS A 235 -5.73 -20.20 -19.58
CA LYS A 235 -6.01 -21.44 -20.28
C LYS A 235 -7.51 -21.69 -20.52
N SER A 236 -8.37 -21.17 -19.62
CA SER A 236 -9.81 -21.42 -19.65
C SER A 236 -10.55 -20.42 -20.53
N LYS A 237 -11.59 -20.88 -21.24
CA LYS A 237 -12.54 -20.00 -21.95
C LYS A 237 -13.37 -19.15 -20.99
N ARG A 238 -13.57 -19.60 -19.74
CA ARG A 238 -14.26 -18.86 -18.68
C ARG A 238 -13.21 -18.23 -17.76
N THR A 239 -13.31 -16.93 -17.51
CA THR A 239 -12.40 -16.22 -16.58
C THR A 239 -13.05 -16.06 -15.21
N LEU A 240 -12.28 -16.33 -14.16
CA LEU A 240 -12.65 -16.01 -12.79
C LEU A 240 -12.29 -14.55 -12.48
N LYS A 241 -13.18 -13.85 -11.77
CA LYS A 241 -12.90 -12.50 -11.30
C LYS A 241 -11.96 -12.57 -10.08
N TYR A 242 -11.04 -11.64 -9.98
CA TYR A 242 -10.31 -11.41 -8.72
C TYR A 242 -11.25 -10.83 -7.68
N ILE A 243 -11.17 -11.29 -6.45
CA ILE A 243 -11.99 -10.81 -5.34
C ILE A 243 -11.11 -10.01 -4.39
N TYR A 244 -11.53 -8.80 -4.08
CA TYR A 244 -10.91 -7.94 -3.07
C TYR A 244 -11.86 -7.79 -1.89
N VAL A 245 -11.42 -8.27 -0.74
CA VAL A 245 -12.10 -8.14 0.54
C VAL A 245 -11.46 -6.96 1.25
N VAL A 246 -12.19 -5.87 1.36
CA VAL A 246 -11.69 -4.60 1.91
C VAL A 246 -12.28 -4.39 3.30
N ILE A 247 -11.43 -4.47 4.33
CA ILE A 247 -11.81 -4.17 5.72
C ILE A 247 -11.26 -2.80 6.06
N GLU A 248 -12.14 -1.80 6.18
CA GLU A 248 -11.72 -0.41 6.38
C GLU A 248 -11.00 -0.16 7.70
N GLU A 249 -11.41 -0.84 8.78
CA GLU A 249 -10.76 -0.77 10.08
C GLU A 249 -10.79 -2.14 10.77
N PHE A 250 -9.67 -2.82 10.75
CA PHE A 250 -9.57 -4.19 11.27
C PHE A 250 -9.89 -4.29 12.76
N SER A 251 -9.58 -3.25 13.54
CA SER A 251 -9.77 -3.24 14.98
C SER A 251 -11.22 -3.42 15.43
N PHE A 252 -12.20 -3.12 14.57
CA PHE A 252 -13.62 -3.36 14.88
C PHE A 252 -14.00 -4.85 14.96
N LEU A 253 -13.17 -5.73 14.41
CA LEU A 253 -13.35 -7.18 14.47
C LEU A 253 -12.69 -7.81 15.70
N ASN A 254 -11.89 -7.05 16.46
CA ASN A 254 -11.33 -7.53 17.70
C ASN A 254 -12.40 -7.56 18.79
N THR A 255 -12.39 -8.63 19.60
CA THR A 255 -13.28 -8.72 20.75
C THR A 255 -12.84 -7.76 21.86
N SER A 256 -13.81 -7.16 22.52
CA SER A 256 -13.61 -6.27 23.66
C SER A 256 -14.39 -6.73 24.88
N LYS A 257 -14.06 -6.17 26.05
CA LYS A 257 -14.83 -6.45 27.29
C LYS A 257 -16.26 -5.89 27.20
N ALA A 258 -16.48 -4.85 26.39
CA ALA A 258 -17.76 -4.21 26.22
C ALA A 258 -18.71 -4.95 25.25
N ASP A 259 -18.19 -5.91 24.46
CA ASP A 259 -18.99 -6.66 23.51
C ASP A 259 -19.94 -7.63 24.25
N SER A 260 -21.16 -7.78 23.75
CA SER A 260 -22.08 -8.81 24.17
C SER A 260 -21.52 -10.22 23.88
N LYS A 261 -22.13 -11.25 24.46
CA LYS A 261 -21.75 -12.64 24.13
C LYS A 261 -21.94 -12.94 22.65
N GLU A 262 -23.05 -12.49 22.08
CA GLU A 262 -23.37 -12.65 20.66
C GLU A 262 -22.33 -11.94 19.76
N GLU A 263 -22.02 -10.67 20.04
CA GLU A 263 -21.00 -9.93 19.27
C GLU A 263 -19.64 -10.62 19.30
N LYS A 264 -19.24 -11.20 20.45
CA LYS A 264 -17.98 -11.96 20.56
C LYS A 264 -17.98 -13.20 19.69
N LEU A 265 -19.09 -13.94 19.62
CA LEU A 265 -19.23 -15.12 18.77
C LEU A 265 -19.16 -14.73 17.29
N ILE A 266 -19.88 -13.69 16.87
CA ILE A 266 -19.87 -13.21 15.49
C ILE A 266 -18.45 -12.76 15.09
N LYS A 267 -17.78 -11.99 15.94
CA LYS A 267 -16.39 -11.54 15.69
C LYS A 267 -15.41 -12.71 15.59
N ALA A 268 -15.58 -13.74 16.44
CA ALA A 268 -14.75 -14.95 16.37
C ALA A 268 -14.95 -15.71 15.05
N GLU A 269 -16.19 -15.82 14.58
CA GLU A 269 -16.49 -16.46 13.29
C GLU A 269 -15.96 -15.64 12.12
N CYS A 270 -16.13 -14.31 12.12
CA CYS A 270 -15.50 -13.42 11.15
C CYS A 270 -13.98 -13.64 11.09
N MET A 271 -13.34 -13.74 12.24
CA MET A 271 -11.89 -13.93 12.33
C MET A 271 -11.44 -15.28 11.74
N LYS A 272 -12.23 -16.33 11.92
CA LYS A 272 -11.99 -17.66 11.32
C LYS A 272 -12.01 -17.59 9.79
N HIS A 273 -13.03 -16.95 9.19
CA HIS A 273 -13.09 -16.78 7.74
C HIS A 273 -11.96 -15.91 7.21
N ILE A 274 -11.58 -14.84 7.91
CA ILE A 274 -10.43 -14.00 7.52
C ILE A 274 -9.14 -14.83 7.52
N LYS A 275 -8.92 -15.71 8.51
CA LYS A 275 -7.78 -16.63 8.55
C LYS A 275 -7.77 -17.58 7.36
N SER A 276 -8.92 -18.13 6.98
CA SER A 276 -9.04 -18.96 5.77
C SER A 276 -8.63 -18.19 4.53
N ILE A 277 -9.17 -16.98 4.34
CA ILE A 277 -8.85 -16.12 3.20
C ILE A 277 -7.35 -15.82 3.09
N VAL A 278 -6.69 -15.44 4.19
CA VAL A 278 -5.28 -15.06 4.12
C VAL A 278 -4.34 -16.25 3.95
N ASN A 279 -4.75 -17.45 4.34
CA ASN A 279 -3.94 -18.65 4.20
C ASN A 279 -3.99 -19.25 2.79
N VAL A 280 -5.17 -19.27 2.15
CA VAL A 280 -5.36 -19.99 0.88
C VAL A 280 -5.88 -19.10 -0.27
N GLY A 281 -6.30 -17.87 0.02
CA GLY A 281 -6.89 -16.96 -0.98
C GLY A 281 -5.97 -16.57 -2.13
N ARG A 282 -4.64 -16.63 -1.96
CA ARG A 282 -3.67 -16.25 -3.00
C ARG A 282 -3.86 -17.04 -4.30
N SER A 283 -3.88 -18.35 -4.24
CA SER A 283 -4.04 -19.22 -5.42
C SER A 283 -5.40 -19.04 -6.07
N SER A 284 -6.41 -18.78 -5.25
CA SER A 284 -7.81 -18.59 -5.67
C SER A 284 -8.10 -17.17 -6.16
N GLY A 285 -7.15 -16.21 -6.05
CA GLY A 285 -7.31 -14.82 -6.45
C GLY A 285 -8.29 -14.05 -5.56
N ILE A 286 -8.31 -14.36 -4.25
CA ILE A 286 -9.08 -13.68 -3.22
C ILE A 286 -8.09 -12.97 -2.30
N PHE A 287 -8.13 -11.64 -2.29
CA PHE A 287 -7.16 -10.80 -1.60
C PHE A 287 -7.79 -9.96 -0.51
N LEU A 288 -7.17 -9.93 0.66
CA LEU A 288 -7.53 -9.04 1.74
C LEU A 288 -6.79 -7.71 1.61
N LEU A 289 -7.53 -6.61 1.64
CA LEU A 289 -7.02 -5.26 1.84
C LEU A 289 -7.58 -4.75 3.17
N THR A 290 -6.73 -4.46 4.12
CA THR A 290 -7.20 -3.95 5.41
C THR A 290 -6.46 -2.70 5.85
N SER A 291 -7.14 -1.84 6.60
CA SER A 291 -6.51 -0.68 7.21
C SER A 291 -6.59 -0.72 8.73
N LEU A 292 -5.67 0.00 9.36
CA LEU A 292 -5.54 0.07 10.81
C LEU A 292 -5.05 1.46 11.24
N GLN A 293 -5.77 2.11 12.16
CA GLN A 293 -5.44 3.46 12.60
C GLN A 293 -4.37 3.50 13.69
N LYS A 294 -4.45 2.57 14.64
CA LYS A 294 -3.49 2.48 15.76
C LYS A 294 -2.99 1.04 15.84
N PRO A 295 -1.97 0.69 15.06
CA PRO A 295 -1.43 -0.67 15.11
C PRO A 295 -0.70 -0.89 16.43
N THR A 296 -1.25 -1.77 17.26
CA THR A 296 -0.60 -2.34 18.45
C THR A 296 -0.23 -3.80 18.16
N SER A 297 0.56 -4.42 19.04
CA SER A 297 0.89 -5.85 18.93
C SER A 297 -0.35 -6.72 18.72
N ASP A 298 -1.45 -6.36 19.38
CA ASP A 298 -2.67 -7.17 19.49
C ASP A 298 -3.77 -6.73 18.52
N SER A 299 -3.52 -5.67 17.72
CA SER A 299 -4.52 -5.13 16.77
C SER A 299 -4.87 -6.11 15.65
N ILE A 300 -3.94 -6.96 15.25
CA ILE A 300 -4.12 -8.03 14.25
C ILE A 300 -3.45 -9.28 14.80
N PRO A 301 -4.13 -10.44 14.84
CA PRO A 301 -3.53 -11.71 15.23
C PRO A 301 -2.25 -11.98 14.43
N THR A 302 -1.24 -12.54 15.11
CA THR A 302 0.11 -12.71 14.56
C THR A 302 0.10 -13.59 13.30
N ASP A 303 -0.72 -14.61 13.27
CA ASP A 303 -0.90 -15.51 12.13
C ASP A 303 -1.47 -14.78 10.89
N ILE A 304 -2.50 -13.93 11.07
CA ILE A 304 -3.03 -13.10 10.00
C ILE A 304 -1.97 -12.08 9.56
N LYS A 305 -1.34 -11.39 10.52
CA LYS A 305 -0.31 -10.36 10.23
C LYS A 305 0.87 -10.92 9.43
N ALA A 306 1.25 -12.16 9.66
CA ALA A 306 2.31 -12.83 8.89
C ALA A 306 1.96 -13.00 7.40
N GLN A 307 0.69 -13.16 7.07
CA GLN A 307 0.19 -13.33 5.71
C GLN A 307 -0.03 -11.99 4.97
N LEU A 308 -0.05 -10.85 5.68
CA LEU A 308 -0.13 -9.52 5.07
C LEU A 308 1.23 -9.14 4.50
N THR A 309 1.53 -9.60 3.30
CA THR A 309 2.86 -9.51 2.68
C THR A 309 3.15 -8.14 2.09
N SER A 310 2.11 -7.37 1.76
CA SER A 310 2.21 -5.98 1.35
C SER A 310 1.86 -5.06 2.51
N ARG A 311 2.79 -4.21 2.92
CA ARG A 311 2.60 -3.29 4.05
C ARG A 311 2.82 -1.87 3.59
N ILE A 312 1.78 -1.06 3.70
CA ILE A 312 1.75 0.33 3.27
C ILE A 312 1.58 1.18 4.54
N ALA A 313 2.57 1.98 4.85
CA ALA A 313 2.53 2.83 6.03
C ALA A 313 2.69 4.30 5.65
N LEU A 314 1.75 5.12 6.09
CA LEU A 314 1.90 6.55 6.27
C LEU A 314 2.64 6.81 7.58
N THR A 315 2.84 8.07 7.95
CA THR A 315 3.60 8.37 9.16
C THR A 315 3.05 7.66 10.40
N ILE A 316 3.95 7.07 11.17
CA ILE A 316 3.72 6.46 12.47
C ILE A 316 4.69 7.12 13.44
N LYS A 317 4.19 7.81 14.46
CA LYS A 317 5.03 8.56 15.40
C LYS A 317 5.82 7.66 16.34
N ASP A 318 5.21 6.57 16.77
CA ASP A 318 5.83 5.65 17.72
C ASP A 318 6.68 4.59 17.01
N LYS A 319 7.96 4.51 17.40
CA LYS A 319 8.92 3.55 16.83
C LYS A 319 8.54 2.09 17.09
N SER A 320 8.00 1.78 18.28
CA SER A 320 7.62 0.41 18.61
C SER A 320 6.45 -0.06 17.76
N THR A 321 5.47 0.82 17.54
CA THR A 321 4.34 0.60 16.63
C THR A 321 4.82 0.40 15.19
N CYS A 322 5.74 1.24 14.71
CA CYS A 322 6.31 1.10 13.37
C CYS A 322 7.03 -0.24 13.21
N GLN A 323 7.80 -0.66 14.21
CA GLN A 323 8.48 -1.95 14.22
C GLN A 323 7.49 -3.13 14.16
N VAL A 324 6.37 -3.06 14.87
CA VAL A 324 5.30 -4.08 14.83
C VAL A 324 4.69 -4.23 13.45
N VAL A 325 4.47 -3.11 12.76
CA VAL A 325 3.80 -3.09 11.45
C VAL A 325 4.78 -3.35 10.31
N MET A 326 5.86 -2.57 10.25
CA MET A 326 6.80 -2.57 9.13
C MET A 326 7.97 -3.55 9.34
N GLY A 327 8.21 -4.00 10.57
CA GLY A 327 9.39 -4.78 10.94
C GLY A 327 10.69 -3.94 10.96
N ASN A 328 10.56 -2.62 10.87
CA ASN A 328 11.64 -1.64 10.93
C ASN A 328 11.07 -0.24 11.22
N ASN A 329 11.91 0.80 11.22
CA ASN A 329 11.51 2.19 11.52
C ASN A 329 11.27 3.05 10.26
N SER A 330 11.05 2.45 9.08
CA SER A 330 10.98 3.19 7.81
C SER A 330 9.80 4.16 7.71
N ALA A 331 8.74 3.96 8.48
CA ALA A 331 7.56 4.84 8.48
C ALA A 331 7.52 5.82 9.67
N VAL A 332 8.61 5.98 10.41
CA VAL A 332 8.68 6.93 11.53
C VAL A 332 8.92 8.34 11.01
N ASN A 333 8.07 9.28 11.44
CA ASN A 333 8.20 10.71 11.11
C ASN A 333 8.24 11.02 9.60
N LEU A 334 7.48 10.28 8.81
CA LEU A 334 7.29 10.61 7.40
C LEU A 334 6.63 11.99 7.25
N GLY A 335 6.92 12.65 6.14
CA GLY A 335 6.32 13.94 5.80
C GLY A 335 4.83 13.82 5.42
N LEU A 336 4.23 14.97 5.11
CA LEU A 336 2.85 15.02 4.64
C LEU A 336 2.66 14.14 3.40
N ARG A 337 1.67 13.23 3.42
CA ARG A 337 1.35 12.30 2.34
C ARG A 337 2.46 11.33 1.93
N GLU A 338 3.61 11.43 2.54
CA GLU A 338 4.67 10.47 2.35
C GLU A 338 4.26 9.11 2.91
N LEU A 339 4.58 8.07 2.18
CA LEU A 339 4.30 6.70 2.58
C LEU A 339 5.43 5.76 2.20
N VAL A 340 5.48 4.66 2.87
CA VAL A 340 6.38 3.53 2.59
C VAL A 340 5.54 2.33 2.21
N CYS A 341 5.86 1.72 1.09
CA CYS A 341 5.30 0.45 0.63
C CYS A 341 6.37 -0.64 0.73
N ARG A 342 6.16 -1.61 1.60
CA ARG A 342 7.04 -2.76 1.78
C ARG A 342 6.41 -4.01 1.18
N THR A 343 7.09 -4.57 0.20
CA THR A 343 6.85 -5.89 -0.35
C THR A 343 8.10 -6.75 -0.14
N LYS A 344 8.83 -7.11 -1.17
CA LYS A 344 10.19 -7.67 -1.07
C LYS A 344 11.18 -6.57 -0.68
N GLU A 345 11.02 -5.40 -1.25
CA GLU A 345 11.81 -4.21 -1.00
C GLU A 345 10.93 -3.10 -0.43
N ILE A 346 11.56 -2.04 0.05
CA ILE A 346 10.87 -0.86 0.55
C ILE A 346 10.93 0.22 -0.52
N GLU A 347 9.75 0.66 -0.95
CA GLU A 347 9.58 1.80 -1.84
C GLU A 347 8.94 2.95 -1.07
N THR A 348 9.45 4.16 -1.25
CA THR A 348 8.86 5.38 -0.70
C THR A 348 8.16 6.14 -1.80
N GLY A 349 7.03 6.74 -1.50
CA GLY A 349 6.28 7.57 -2.43
C GLY A 349 5.29 8.49 -1.74
N TYR A 350 4.44 9.10 -2.53
CA TYR A 350 3.44 10.06 -2.08
C TYR A 350 2.05 9.65 -2.51
N SER A 351 1.10 9.69 -1.58
CA SER A 351 -0.30 9.43 -1.90
C SER A 351 -0.86 10.51 -2.83
N TYR A 352 -1.69 10.10 -3.79
CA TYR A 352 -2.39 11.00 -4.69
C TYR A 352 -3.36 11.92 -3.95
N THR A 353 -3.60 13.11 -4.52
CA THR A 353 -4.76 13.90 -4.18
C THR A 353 -5.97 13.32 -4.90
N ILE A 354 -7.02 12.98 -4.17
CA ILE A 354 -8.29 12.49 -4.70
C ILE A 354 -9.41 12.94 -3.77
N ASP A 355 -10.48 13.47 -4.30
CA ASP A 355 -11.67 13.90 -3.57
C ASP A 355 -12.93 13.17 -4.03
N PHE A 356 -14.06 13.41 -3.37
CA PHE A 356 -15.31 12.72 -3.70
C PHE A 356 -15.87 13.06 -5.10
N PRO A 357 -15.87 14.33 -5.56
CA PRO A 357 -16.28 14.64 -6.93
C PRO A 357 -15.47 13.90 -7.98
N GLU A 358 -14.15 13.83 -7.83
CA GLU A 358 -13.27 13.12 -8.75
C GLU A 358 -13.51 11.61 -8.73
N ILE A 359 -13.73 11.03 -7.54
CA ILE A 359 -14.09 9.61 -7.44
C ILE A 359 -15.36 9.36 -8.23
N GLN A 360 -16.41 10.18 -8.05
CA GLN A 360 -17.69 10.04 -8.75
C GLN A 360 -17.51 10.09 -10.27
N GLU A 361 -16.74 11.04 -10.79
CA GLU A 361 -16.43 11.15 -12.21
C GLU A 361 -15.76 9.87 -12.74
N TYR A 362 -14.73 9.37 -12.08
CA TYR A 362 -13.99 8.20 -12.55
C TYR A 362 -14.78 6.89 -12.46
N ILE A 363 -15.73 6.76 -11.55
CA ILE A 363 -16.56 5.53 -11.42
C ILE A 363 -17.90 5.62 -12.13
N GLU A 364 -18.28 6.74 -12.73
CA GLU A 364 -19.58 7.00 -13.33
C GLU A 364 -20.05 5.85 -14.23
N ASN A 365 -19.23 5.40 -15.15
CA ASN A 365 -19.50 4.29 -16.06
C ASN A 365 -19.66 2.90 -15.38
N SER A 366 -19.40 2.85 -14.09
CA SER A 366 -19.54 1.64 -13.27
C SER A 366 -20.74 1.65 -12.35
N VAL A 367 -21.39 2.81 -12.17
CA VAL A 367 -22.57 2.96 -11.32
C VAL A 367 -23.77 2.32 -12.01
N VAL A 368 -24.52 1.52 -11.26
CA VAL A 368 -25.74 0.85 -11.68
C VAL A 368 -26.83 1.04 -10.63
N GLU A 369 -28.09 1.13 -11.06
CA GLU A 369 -29.20 1.08 -10.14
C GLU A 369 -29.29 -0.32 -9.51
N LYS A 370 -28.94 -0.43 -8.23
CA LYS A 370 -29.16 -1.65 -7.45
C LYS A 370 -30.54 -1.59 -6.82
N LYS A 371 -31.38 -2.57 -7.12
CA LYS A 371 -32.60 -2.76 -6.36
C LYS A 371 -32.23 -2.94 -4.88
N PRO A 372 -32.93 -2.26 -3.94
CA PRO A 372 -32.70 -2.50 -2.52
C PRO A 372 -32.87 -4.00 -2.25
N LYS A 373 -31.89 -4.61 -1.56
CA LYS A 373 -32.10 -5.96 -1.00
C LYS A 373 -33.33 -5.83 -0.09
N THR A 374 -34.41 -6.52 -0.43
CA THR A 374 -35.53 -6.66 0.50
C THR A 374 -34.96 -7.32 1.76
N GLU A 375 -34.96 -6.59 2.86
CA GLU A 375 -34.56 -7.16 4.14
C GLU A 375 -35.47 -8.36 4.41
N PRO A 376 -34.94 -9.52 4.74
CA PRO A 376 -35.80 -10.62 5.18
C PRO A 376 -36.58 -10.16 6.41
N PRO A 377 -37.85 -10.62 6.56
CA PRO A 377 -38.66 -10.28 7.73
C PRO A 377 -37.87 -10.56 9.03
N VAL A 378 -38.09 -9.71 10.03
CA VAL A 378 -37.38 -9.80 11.33
C VAL A 378 -37.48 -11.20 11.93
N GLU A 379 -38.59 -11.92 11.70
CA GLU A 379 -38.83 -13.31 12.12
C GLU A 379 -37.81 -14.30 11.55
N LYS A 380 -37.42 -14.19 10.27
CA LYS A 380 -36.38 -15.04 9.67
C LYS A 380 -34.95 -14.73 10.18
N LYS A 381 -34.71 -13.50 10.63
CA LYS A 381 -33.42 -13.14 11.27
C LYS A 381 -33.28 -13.79 12.65
N ILE A 382 -34.40 -13.96 13.37
CA ILE A 382 -34.45 -14.61 14.69
C ILE A 382 -34.32 -16.13 14.53
N GLU A 383 -35.03 -16.75 13.56
CA GLU A 383 -34.88 -18.18 13.28
C GLU A 383 -33.43 -18.55 12.90
N ASN A 384 -32.78 -17.82 12.02
CA ASN A 384 -31.38 -18.07 11.66
C ASN A 384 -30.41 -17.95 12.86
N ALA A 385 -30.65 -17.02 13.78
CA ALA A 385 -29.83 -16.88 14.98
C ALA A 385 -30.06 -18.03 15.96
N VAL A 386 -31.31 -18.50 16.10
CA VAL A 386 -31.69 -19.64 16.94
C VAL A 386 -31.16 -20.96 16.36
N ASP A 387 -31.18 -21.13 15.04
CA ASP A 387 -30.63 -22.30 14.35
C ASP A 387 -29.10 -22.40 14.52
N ILE A 388 -28.41 -21.24 14.49
CA ILE A 388 -26.97 -21.19 14.78
C ILE A 388 -26.67 -21.56 16.23
N LEU A 389 -27.46 -21.07 17.18
CA LEU A 389 -27.30 -21.42 18.60
C LEU A 389 -27.58 -22.92 18.88
N ASN A 390 -28.62 -23.45 18.22
CA ASN A 390 -28.96 -24.88 18.30
C ASN A 390 -27.89 -25.79 17.66
N ALA A 391 -27.27 -25.35 16.56
CA ALA A 391 -26.19 -26.10 15.89
C ALA A 391 -24.87 -26.08 16.70
N LEU A 392 -24.72 -25.12 17.59
CA LEU A 392 -23.56 -24.99 18.50
C LEU A 392 -23.77 -25.64 19.85
N GLY A 393 -24.97 -26.21 20.11
CA GLY A 393 -25.28 -26.91 21.37
C GLY A 393 -25.35 -25.98 22.58
N LEU A 394 -25.75 -24.72 22.41
CA LEU A 394 -25.82 -23.66 23.42
C LEU A 394 -27.30 -23.33 23.73
#